data_0d391082f149854a5e8e532a8d6e6f73
#
_entry.id   0d391082f149854a5e8e532a8d6e6f73
#
_cell.length_a   1.000
_cell.length_b   1.000
_cell.length_c   1.000
_cell.angle_alpha   90.00
_cell.angle_beta   90.00
_cell.angle_gamma   90.00
#
_symmetry.space_group_name_H-M   'P 1'
#
loop_
_entity.id
_entity.type
_entity.pdbx_description
1 polymer ?
#
loop_
_entity_poly.entity_id
_entity_poly.type
_entity_poly.pdbx_seq_one_letter_code
_entity_poly.pdbx_strand_id
1 'polypeptide(L)'
;MKRSISFRPTLLAIVLATTMPVAHAAVPKDMLVIGKAADPQTLDPAVTIDNNDWTVTYPSYQRLVQYKTDGDKGSTDVEGDLASSWKASDDQKEWTFTLKDNAKFADGTPVTAEAVKLSFERLLKIGQGPAEAFPKDLKIDAPDEHTVRFTLSQPFAPFLYTLANDGASIINPAVLKEHAADDARGFLAQNTAGSGPFMLKSWQKGQQLVLVPNPHYPGNKPNFKRVSVKIIGESASRRLQLSRGDIDNARPDSGRHVGIRCDGNAIQP
;
A
#
# COMPACT_ATOMS: atom_id res chain seq x y z
N MET A 1 -14.75 -92.87 -16.41
CA MET A 1 -14.34 -91.74 -15.56
C MET A 1 -13.95 -90.53 -16.44
N LYS A 2 -14.86 -89.58 -16.62
CA LYS A 2 -14.60 -88.33 -17.38
C LYS A 2 -14.36 -87.20 -16.39
N ARG A 3 -13.13 -86.63 -16.36
CA ARG A 3 -12.80 -85.41 -15.58
C ARG A 3 -13.12 -84.17 -16.41
N SER A 4 -14.07 -83.37 -15.94
CA SER A 4 -14.36 -82.10 -16.50
C SER A 4 -13.41 -81.05 -15.89
N ILE A 5 -12.66 -80.31 -16.74
CA ILE A 5 -11.80 -79.22 -16.36
C ILE A 5 -12.65 -77.95 -16.46
N SER A 6 -12.92 -77.32 -15.29
CA SER A 6 -13.63 -76.05 -15.21
C SER A 6 -12.61 -74.87 -15.38
N PHE A 7 -12.72 -74.11 -16.48
CA PHE A 7 -12.00 -72.88 -16.72
C PHE A 7 -12.71 -71.71 -16.03
N ARG A 8 -12.09 -71.12 -15.03
CA ARG A 8 -12.56 -69.82 -14.42
C ARG A 8 -11.92 -68.71 -15.12
N PRO A 9 -12.65 -67.73 -15.72
CA PRO A 9 -12.06 -66.52 -16.27
C PRO A 9 -11.73 -65.58 -15.13
N THR A 10 -10.44 -65.27 -14.97
CA THR A 10 -9.96 -64.20 -14.06
C THR A 10 -10.17 -62.86 -14.77
N LEU A 11 -11.14 -62.09 -14.30
CA LEU A 11 -11.35 -60.69 -14.73
C LEU A 11 -10.17 -59.84 -14.24
N LEU A 12 -9.31 -59.43 -15.18
CA LEU A 12 -8.25 -58.46 -14.93
C LEU A 12 -8.85 -57.07 -15.01
N ALA A 13 -9.16 -56.44 -13.85
CA ALA A 13 -9.62 -55.04 -13.81
C ALA A 13 -8.43 -54.11 -14.05
N ILE A 14 -8.35 -53.53 -15.23
CA ILE A 14 -7.41 -52.46 -15.54
C ILE A 14 -7.94 -51.19 -14.94
N VAL A 15 -7.34 -50.72 -13.82
CA VAL A 15 -7.58 -49.42 -13.23
C VAL A 15 -6.84 -48.36 -14.09
N LEU A 16 -7.60 -47.70 -14.94
CA LEU A 16 -7.11 -46.54 -15.71
C LEU A 16 -7.00 -45.35 -14.75
N ALA A 17 -5.83 -45.10 -14.20
CA ALA A 17 -5.55 -43.91 -13.41
C ALA A 17 -5.52 -42.70 -14.35
N THR A 18 -6.65 -41.99 -14.47
CA THR A 18 -6.71 -40.71 -15.18
C THR A 18 -5.95 -39.66 -14.36
N THR A 19 -4.71 -39.38 -14.73
CA THR A 19 -3.99 -38.20 -14.23
C THR A 19 -4.66 -36.97 -14.81
N MET A 20 -5.55 -36.33 -14.04
CA MET A 20 -6.07 -35.01 -14.39
C MET A 20 -4.91 -34.03 -14.33
N PRO A 21 -4.62 -33.29 -15.39
CA PRO A 21 -3.66 -32.17 -15.31
C PRO A 21 -4.23 -31.14 -14.33
N VAL A 22 -3.52 -30.85 -13.26
CA VAL A 22 -3.82 -29.71 -12.39
C VAL A 22 -3.54 -28.47 -13.22
N ALA A 23 -4.58 -27.89 -13.83
CA ALA A 23 -4.48 -26.63 -14.51
C ALA A 23 -4.11 -25.57 -13.45
N HIS A 24 -2.86 -25.11 -13.45
CA HIS A 24 -2.47 -23.93 -12.73
C HIS A 24 -3.14 -22.73 -13.41
N ALA A 25 -4.11 -22.15 -12.75
CA ALA A 25 -4.73 -20.92 -13.22
C ALA A 25 -3.70 -19.80 -13.05
N ALA A 26 -3.17 -19.31 -14.15
CA ALA A 26 -2.31 -18.12 -14.15
C ALA A 26 -3.05 -16.93 -13.48
N VAL A 27 -2.30 -16.06 -12.82
CA VAL A 27 -2.87 -14.84 -12.21
C VAL A 27 -3.62 -14.04 -13.29
N PRO A 28 -4.87 -13.63 -13.04
CA PRO A 28 -5.62 -12.80 -13.99
C PRO A 28 -4.86 -11.50 -14.30
N LYS A 29 -4.84 -11.07 -15.57
CA LYS A 29 -4.11 -9.87 -16.03
C LYS A 29 -4.52 -8.56 -15.35
N ASP A 30 -5.71 -8.51 -14.77
CA ASP A 30 -6.24 -7.35 -14.03
C ASP A 30 -6.02 -7.46 -12.50
N MET A 31 -5.20 -8.43 -12.07
CA MET A 31 -4.81 -8.63 -10.67
C MET A 31 -3.28 -8.56 -10.54
N LEU A 32 -2.81 -7.89 -9.50
CA LEU A 32 -1.42 -7.93 -9.06
C LEU A 32 -1.34 -8.78 -7.78
N VAL A 33 -0.48 -9.79 -7.77
CA VAL A 33 -0.26 -10.66 -6.60
C VAL A 33 1.17 -10.47 -6.08
N ILE A 34 1.27 -10.00 -4.85
CA ILE A 34 2.54 -9.70 -4.17
C ILE A 34 2.76 -10.72 -3.05
N GLY A 35 3.91 -11.39 -3.04
CA GLY A 35 4.32 -12.28 -1.94
C GLY A 35 5.14 -11.52 -0.89
N LYS A 36 4.69 -11.52 0.38
CA LYS A 36 5.39 -10.92 1.53
C LYS A 36 5.73 -11.98 2.57
N ALA A 37 6.80 -11.74 3.33
CA ALA A 37 7.24 -12.66 4.39
C ALA A 37 6.33 -12.61 5.63
N ALA A 38 5.77 -11.46 5.93
CA ALA A 38 4.95 -11.22 7.11
C ALA A 38 3.83 -10.22 6.81
N ASP A 39 2.81 -10.23 7.66
CA ASP A 39 1.77 -9.20 7.70
C ASP A 39 2.37 -7.81 8.02
N PRO A 40 1.68 -6.72 7.62
CA PRO A 40 1.87 -5.43 8.24
C PRO A 40 1.70 -5.52 9.76
N GLN A 41 2.48 -4.76 10.50
CA GLN A 41 2.28 -4.60 11.96
C GLN A 41 1.09 -3.71 12.22
N THR A 42 0.92 -2.67 11.40
CA THR A 42 -0.15 -1.68 11.49
C THR A 42 -0.43 -1.07 10.12
N LEU A 43 -1.63 -0.51 9.93
CA LEU A 43 -1.99 0.31 8.77
C LEU A 43 -2.16 1.79 9.15
N ASP A 44 -1.82 2.16 10.40
CA ASP A 44 -1.85 3.53 10.86
C ASP A 44 -0.59 4.28 10.41
N PRO A 45 -0.69 5.24 9.47
CA PRO A 45 0.48 5.92 8.92
C PRO A 45 1.25 6.75 9.95
N ALA A 46 0.64 7.08 11.10
CA ALA A 46 1.34 7.81 12.16
C ALA A 46 2.33 6.96 12.96
N VAL A 47 2.34 5.63 12.78
CA VAL A 47 3.22 4.71 13.52
C VAL A 47 3.90 3.66 12.62
N THR A 48 3.63 3.63 11.31
CA THR A 48 4.27 2.71 10.36
C THR A 48 5.78 2.98 10.24
N ILE A 49 6.59 1.93 10.30
CA ILE A 49 8.06 2.03 10.22
C ILE A 49 8.71 1.01 9.29
N ASP A 50 7.94 0.11 8.69
CA ASP A 50 8.51 -0.95 7.85
C ASP A 50 7.84 -1.11 6.48
N ASN A 51 8.51 -1.87 5.60
CA ASN A 51 8.08 -2.07 4.22
C ASN A 51 6.82 -2.94 4.07
N ASN A 52 6.42 -3.73 5.07
CA ASN A 52 5.20 -4.50 4.98
C ASN A 52 4.01 -3.57 5.17
N ASP A 53 4.11 -2.66 6.15
CA ASP A 53 3.13 -1.61 6.41
C ASP A 53 2.96 -0.72 5.17
N TRP A 54 4.09 -0.18 4.65
CA TRP A 54 4.10 0.72 3.50
C TRP A 54 3.57 0.10 2.21
N THR A 55 3.60 -1.22 2.06
CA THR A 55 2.97 -1.91 0.92
C THR A 55 1.47 -1.63 0.84
N VAL A 56 0.83 -1.36 1.97
CA VAL A 56 -0.60 -1.07 2.07
C VAL A 56 -0.85 0.43 2.22
N THR A 57 -0.09 1.12 3.08
CA THR A 57 -0.34 2.53 3.38
C THR A 57 -0.01 3.45 2.20
N TYR A 58 1.12 3.25 1.51
CA TYR A 58 1.51 4.09 0.37
C TYR A 58 0.43 4.19 -0.73
N PRO A 59 -0.15 3.10 -1.20
CA PRO A 59 -1.21 3.18 -2.20
C PRO A 59 -2.58 3.58 -1.63
N SER A 60 -2.76 3.59 -0.31
CA SER A 60 -4.06 3.89 0.33
C SER A 60 -4.21 5.34 0.77
N TYR A 61 -3.09 6.04 0.96
CA TYR A 61 -3.10 7.43 1.41
C TYR A 61 -2.41 8.34 0.40
N GLN A 62 -2.87 9.58 0.31
CA GLN A 62 -2.16 10.68 -0.35
C GLN A 62 -1.51 11.59 0.70
N ARG A 63 -0.53 12.34 0.24
CA ARG A 63 0.24 13.35 0.99
C ARG A 63 0.15 14.66 0.25
N LEU A 64 0.68 15.74 0.81
CA LEU A 64 0.72 17.03 0.09
C LEU A 64 1.59 16.93 -1.16
N VAL A 65 2.72 16.27 -1.04
CA VAL A 65 3.67 16.03 -2.14
C VAL A 65 4.12 14.58 -2.17
N GLN A 66 4.62 14.14 -3.30
CA GLN A 66 5.20 12.81 -3.50
C GLN A 66 6.52 12.92 -4.28
N TYR A 67 7.36 11.89 -4.21
CA TYR A 67 8.52 11.80 -5.08
C TYR A 67 8.10 11.54 -6.52
N LYS A 68 8.73 12.24 -7.46
CA LYS A 68 8.53 11.99 -8.89
C LYS A 68 9.01 10.59 -9.27
N THR A 69 8.31 9.99 -10.21
CA THR A 69 8.75 8.77 -10.88
C THR A 69 8.95 9.04 -12.38
N ASP A 70 10.05 8.55 -12.94
CA ASP A 70 10.32 8.56 -14.38
C ASP A 70 10.34 7.11 -14.86
N GLY A 71 9.17 6.66 -15.35
CA GLY A 71 8.95 5.26 -15.67
C GLY A 71 9.07 4.38 -14.42
N ASP A 72 10.08 3.49 -14.40
CA ASP A 72 10.40 2.57 -13.30
C ASP A 72 11.45 3.13 -12.30
N LYS A 73 11.92 4.36 -12.53
CA LYS A 73 12.94 5.00 -11.70
C LYS A 73 12.31 6.04 -10.77
N GLY A 74 12.71 5.99 -9.50
CA GLY A 74 12.44 7.07 -8.55
C GLY A 74 13.38 8.25 -8.78
N SER A 75 12.87 9.46 -8.58
CA SER A 75 13.63 10.70 -8.54
C SER A 75 13.77 11.19 -7.10
N THR A 76 14.75 12.07 -6.85
CA THR A 76 14.83 12.84 -5.61
C THR A 76 13.96 14.10 -5.65
N ASP A 77 13.43 14.47 -6.82
CA ASP A 77 12.52 15.58 -6.97
C ASP A 77 11.14 15.23 -6.41
N VAL A 78 10.44 16.26 -5.94
CA VAL A 78 9.05 16.14 -5.49
C VAL A 78 8.08 16.82 -6.44
N GLU A 79 6.85 16.31 -6.48
CA GLU A 79 5.73 16.89 -7.20
C GLU A 79 4.49 16.93 -6.31
N GLY A 80 3.48 17.69 -6.71
CA GLY A 80 2.24 17.79 -5.95
C GLY A 80 1.40 16.52 -6.04
N ASP A 81 1.09 15.93 -4.87
CA ASP A 81 0.10 14.85 -4.73
C ASP A 81 -1.29 15.48 -4.45
N LEU A 82 -1.59 15.86 -3.20
CA LEU A 82 -2.79 16.66 -2.88
C LEU A 82 -2.60 18.15 -3.15
N ALA A 83 -1.37 18.66 -3.05
CA ALA A 83 -1.08 20.05 -3.37
C ALA A 83 -1.04 20.30 -4.88
N SER A 84 -1.67 21.38 -5.33
CA SER A 84 -1.55 21.90 -6.68
C SER A 84 -0.33 22.83 -6.82
N SER A 85 0.03 23.53 -5.72
CA SER A 85 1.18 24.41 -5.64
C SER A 85 1.61 24.64 -4.20
N TRP A 86 2.84 25.14 -4.01
CA TRP A 86 3.32 25.56 -2.71
C TRP A 86 4.35 26.68 -2.85
N LYS A 87 4.55 27.41 -1.77
CA LYS A 87 5.60 28.43 -1.62
C LYS A 87 6.17 28.40 -0.22
N ALA A 88 7.46 28.71 -0.10
CA ALA A 88 8.12 28.99 1.17
C ALA A 88 8.32 30.50 1.33
N SER A 89 8.37 30.99 2.57
CA SER A 89 8.89 32.33 2.89
C SER A 89 10.40 32.39 2.65
N ASP A 90 10.95 33.60 2.51
CA ASP A 90 12.38 33.83 2.25
C ASP A 90 13.25 33.22 3.35
N ASP A 91 12.78 33.22 4.60
CA ASP A 91 13.46 32.64 5.75
C ASP A 91 13.15 31.13 5.94
N GLN A 92 12.39 30.52 5.02
CA GLN A 92 12.00 29.11 5.02
C GLN A 92 11.30 28.62 6.29
N LYS A 93 10.70 29.51 7.05
CA LYS A 93 9.95 29.19 8.27
C LYS A 93 8.45 29.05 8.04
N GLU A 94 7.91 29.62 6.97
CA GLU A 94 6.50 29.48 6.61
C GLU A 94 6.38 28.82 5.26
N TRP A 95 5.55 27.76 5.20
CA TRP A 95 5.25 27.03 3.98
C TRP A 95 3.74 27.02 3.77
N THR A 96 3.30 27.56 2.63
CA THR A 96 1.89 27.60 2.25
C THR A 96 1.65 26.68 1.08
N PHE A 97 0.68 25.76 1.22
CA PHE A 97 0.25 24.83 0.19
C PHE A 97 -1.17 25.15 -0.24
N THR A 98 -1.44 25.07 -1.54
CA THR A 98 -2.79 25.13 -2.11
C THR A 98 -3.19 23.72 -2.52
N LEU A 99 -4.34 23.23 -2.06
CA LEU A 99 -4.83 21.90 -2.37
C LEU A 99 -5.49 21.84 -3.75
N LYS A 100 -5.58 20.65 -4.34
CA LYS A 100 -6.39 20.36 -5.52
C LYS A 100 -7.88 20.30 -5.13
N ASP A 101 -8.76 20.86 -5.94
CA ASP A 101 -10.20 20.97 -5.64
C ASP A 101 -10.96 19.64 -5.78
N ASN A 102 -10.38 18.66 -6.47
CA ASN A 102 -11.06 17.41 -6.85
C ASN A 102 -10.67 16.20 -5.99
N ALA A 103 -9.82 16.38 -4.99
CA ALA A 103 -9.36 15.29 -4.13
C ALA A 103 -10.46 14.82 -3.18
N LYS A 104 -10.66 13.49 -3.10
CA LYS A 104 -11.69 12.86 -2.25
C LYS A 104 -11.16 11.65 -1.53
N PHE A 105 -11.60 11.46 -0.30
CA PHE A 105 -11.39 10.22 0.43
C PHE A 105 -12.15 9.04 -0.21
N ALA A 106 -11.83 7.82 0.23
CA ALA A 106 -12.44 6.60 -0.30
C ALA A 106 -13.97 6.51 -0.06
N ASP A 107 -14.51 7.26 0.89
CA ASP A 107 -15.95 7.39 1.14
C ASP A 107 -16.63 8.47 0.29
N GLY A 108 -15.86 9.20 -0.53
CA GLY A 108 -16.35 10.27 -1.41
C GLY A 108 -16.35 11.66 -0.78
N THR A 109 -16.02 11.79 0.51
CA THR A 109 -15.92 13.12 1.15
C THR A 109 -14.70 13.89 0.63
N PRO A 110 -14.76 15.24 0.53
CA PRO A 110 -13.66 16.04 0.00
C PRO A 110 -12.45 16.03 0.96
N VAL A 111 -11.25 16.11 0.39
CA VAL A 111 -10.03 16.36 1.13
C VAL A 111 -9.86 17.85 1.30
N THR A 112 -9.88 18.35 2.54
CA THR A 112 -9.78 19.77 2.87
C THR A 112 -8.50 20.08 3.64
N ALA A 113 -8.17 21.36 3.76
CA ALA A 113 -7.05 21.83 4.57
C ALA A 113 -7.19 21.46 6.06
N GLU A 114 -8.44 21.41 6.57
CA GLU A 114 -8.70 20.94 7.94
C GLU A 114 -8.34 19.45 8.09
N ALA A 115 -8.57 18.61 7.08
CA ALA A 115 -8.14 17.21 7.10
C ALA A 115 -6.61 17.08 7.22
N VAL A 116 -5.87 17.93 6.52
CA VAL A 116 -4.40 17.99 6.62
C VAL A 116 -3.99 18.40 8.04
N LYS A 117 -4.56 19.48 8.56
CA LYS A 117 -4.27 19.97 9.92
C LYS A 117 -4.51 18.87 10.97
N LEU A 118 -5.68 18.26 10.98
CA LEU A 118 -6.03 17.21 11.95
C LEU A 118 -5.12 15.98 11.85
N SER A 119 -4.69 15.62 10.64
CA SER A 119 -3.76 14.49 10.43
C SER A 119 -2.39 14.79 11.03
N PHE A 120 -1.85 15.98 10.83
CA PHE A 120 -0.56 16.39 11.40
C PHE A 120 -0.63 16.62 12.90
N GLU A 121 -1.69 17.25 13.42
CA GLU A 121 -1.90 17.40 14.87
C GLU A 121 -1.93 16.04 15.55
N ARG A 122 -2.63 15.05 14.94
CA ARG A 122 -2.64 13.67 15.43
C ARG A 122 -1.25 13.04 15.37
N LEU A 123 -0.53 13.16 14.24
CA LEU A 123 0.82 12.62 14.08
C LEU A 123 1.75 13.15 15.19
N LEU A 124 1.78 14.46 15.39
CA LEU A 124 2.61 15.11 16.41
C LEU A 124 2.18 14.73 17.85
N LYS A 125 0.87 14.58 18.11
CA LYS A 125 0.33 14.12 19.40
C LYS A 125 0.76 12.70 19.70
N ILE A 126 0.73 11.80 18.71
CA ILE A 126 1.19 10.41 18.86
C ILE A 126 2.70 10.38 19.13
N GLY A 127 3.47 11.20 18.42
CA GLY A 127 4.88 11.45 18.70
C GLY A 127 5.79 10.24 18.56
N GLN A 128 5.43 9.25 17.72
CA GLN A 128 6.18 8.00 17.52
C GLN A 128 6.66 7.90 16.08
N GLY A 129 7.77 7.15 15.87
CA GLY A 129 8.27 6.77 14.55
C GLY A 129 8.24 7.90 13.50
N PRO A 130 7.24 7.92 12.59
CA PRO A 130 7.17 8.93 11.53
C PRO A 130 7.13 10.38 12.01
N ALA A 131 6.62 10.64 13.22
CA ALA A 131 6.59 11.99 13.79
C ALA A 131 7.99 12.56 14.07
N GLU A 132 9.00 11.70 14.25
CA GLU A 132 10.39 12.11 14.50
C GLU A 132 11.01 12.86 13.31
N ALA A 133 10.45 12.70 12.11
CA ALA A 133 10.89 13.41 10.92
C ALA A 133 10.44 14.87 10.88
N PHE A 134 9.58 15.31 11.82
CA PHE A 134 9.01 16.65 11.85
C PHE A 134 9.45 17.42 13.10
N PRO A 135 9.62 18.77 13.00
CA PRO A 135 9.82 19.59 14.19
C PRO A 135 8.66 19.45 15.18
N LYS A 136 8.97 19.26 16.47
CA LYS A 136 7.95 19.05 17.51
C LYS A 136 7.03 20.24 17.76
N ASP A 137 7.51 21.43 17.42
CA ASP A 137 6.82 22.72 17.57
C ASP A 137 6.20 23.21 16.25
N LEU A 138 6.09 22.32 15.26
CA LEU A 138 5.42 22.58 13.99
C LEU A 138 3.97 23.01 14.23
N LYS A 139 3.60 24.19 13.70
CA LYS A 139 2.21 24.68 13.73
C LYS A 139 1.57 24.49 12.38
N ILE A 140 0.31 24.11 12.38
CA ILE A 140 -0.47 23.86 11.18
C ILE A 140 -1.76 24.67 11.25
N ASP A 141 -1.99 25.51 10.25
CA ASP A 141 -3.19 26.31 10.10
C ASP A 141 -3.93 25.99 8.80
N ALA A 142 -5.25 26.02 8.84
CA ALA A 142 -6.14 25.86 7.70
C ALA A 142 -7.02 27.10 7.59
N PRO A 143 -6.52 28.19 6.98
CA PRO A 143 -7.25 29.46 6.92
C PRO A 143 -8.51 29.39 6.05
N ASP A 144 -8.57 28.47 5.10
CA ASP A 144 -9.72 28.14 4.26
C ASP A 144 -9.70 26.66 3.86
N GLU A 145 -10.66 26.21 3.07
CA GLU A 145 -10.79 24.80 2.69
C GLU A 145 -9.62 24.26 1.85
N HIS A 146 -8.89 25.10 1.15
CA HIS A 146 -7.85 24.72 0.18
C HIS A 146 -6.46 25.20 0.55
N THR A 147 -6.30 25.99 1.60
CA THR A 147 -4.99 26.55 2.00
C THR A 147 -4.52 25.94 3.31
N VAL A 148 -3.33 25.33 3.26
CA VAL A 148 -2.63 24.81 4.46
C VAL A 148 -1.36 25.62 4.67
N ARG A 149 -1.14 26.09 5.90
CA ARG A 149 0.07 26.80 6.28
C ARG A 149 0.79 26.07 7.40
N PHE A 150 2.07 25.81 7.18
CA PHE A 150 2.98 25.27 8.19
C PHE A 150 3.91 26.38 8.65
N THR A 151 4.08 26.51 9.97
CA THR A 151 5.01 27.46 10.57
C THR A 151 6.02 26.70 11.43
N LEU A 152 7.30 26.92 11.14
CA LEU A 152 8.45 26.33 11.81
C LEU A 152 9.15 27.40 12.66
N SER A 153 9.63 27.04 13.84
CA SER A 153 10.41 27.94 14.69
C SER A 153 11.81 28.23 14.11
N GLN A 154 12.38 27.25 13.38
CA GLN A 154 13.67 27.35 12.72
C GLN A 154 13.56 26.85 11.28
N PRO A 155 14.39 27.36 10.33
CA PRO A 155 14.46 26.82 8.99
C PRO A 155 14.82 25.32 9.04
N PHE A 156 14.09 24.51 8.28
CA PHE A 156 14.33 23.08 8.18
C PHE A 156 14.37 22.65 6.72
N ALA A 157 15.57 22.61 6.13
CA ALA A 157 15.76 22.35 4.71
C ALA A 157 15.10 21.06 4.19
N PRO A 158 15.03 19.93 4.94
CA PRO A 158 14.36 18.73 4.50
C PRO A 158 12.82 18.81 4.53
N PHE A 159 12.20 19.88 5.04
CA PHE A 159 10.76 19.94 5.33
C PHE A 159 9.89 19.48 4.16
N LEU A 160 10.15 19.98 2.94
CA LEU A 160 9.38 19.61 1.74
C LEU A 160 9.46 18.09 1.48
N TYR A 161 10.62 17.48 1.67
CA TYR A 161 10.83 16.06 1.44
C TYR A 161 10.21 15.20 2.54
N THR A 162 10.16 15.68 3.79
CA THR A 162 9.48 14.95 4.87
C THR A 162 7.98 14.86 4.63
N LEU A 163 7.39 15.82 3.90
CA LEU A 163 5.97 15.79 3.51
C LEU A 163 5.64 14.72 2.46
N ALA A 164 6.64 14.09 1.83
CA ALA A 164 6.47 12.95 0.93
C ALA A 164 6.55 11.58 1.64
N ASN A 165 6.90 11.56 2.93
CA ASN A 165 7.00 10.33 3.73
C ASN A 165 5.63 9.82 4.18
N ASP A 166 5.55 8.54 4.56
CA ASP A 166 4.30 7.89 4.96
C ASP A 166 3.61 8.57 6.15
N GLY A 167 4.39 9.08 7.13
CA GLY A 167 3.86 9.82 8.26
C GLY A 167 3.09 11.10 7.91
N ALA A 168 3.33 11.68 6.73
CA ALA A 168 2.59 12.84 6.22
C ALA A 168 1.28 12.47 5.51
N SER A 169 0.82 11.23 5.63
CA SER A 169 -0.43 10.74 5.05
C SER A 169 -1.66 11.44 5.63
N ILE A 170 -2.59 11.83 4.75
CA ILE A 170 -3.81 12.55 5.15
C ILE A 170 -4.93 11.56 5.40
N ILE A 171 -5.51 11.64 6.60
CA ILE A 171 -6.54 10.72 7.12
C ILE A 171 -7.90 11.40 7.07
N ASN A 172 -8.93 10.64 6.75
CA ASN A 172 -10.31 11.13 6.74
C ASN A 172 -10.74 11.63 8.14
N PRO A 173 -11.12 12.91 8.29
CA PRO A 173 -11.55 13.49 9.57
C PRO A 173 -12.76 12.80 10.19
N ALA A 174 -13.65 12.23 9.38
CA ALA A 174 -14.81 11.50 9.88
C ALA A 174 -14.38 10.28 10.71
N VAL A 175 -13.36 9.54 10.24
CA VAL A 175 -12.79 8.41 10.99
C VAL A 175 -12.10 8.87 12.27
N LEU A 176 -11.35 9.97 12.22
CA LEU A 176 -10.70 10.54 13.41
C LEU A 176 -11.73 10.95 14.47
N LYS A 177 -12.85 11.51 14.04
CA LYS A 177 -13.96 11.92 14.93
C LYS A 177 -14.70 10.71 15.50
N GLU A 178 -15.02 9.72 14.67
CA GLU A 178 -15.74 8.51 15.08
C GLU A 178 -14.96 7.69 16.12
N HIS A 179 -13.64 7.63 15.94
CA HIS A 179 -12.74 6.86 16.81
C HIS A 179 -11.84 7.74 17.68
N ALA A 180 -12.36 8.89 18.13
CA ALA A 180 -11.57 9.88 18.90
C ALA A 180 -11.10 9.37 20.29
N ALA A 181 -11.75 8.35 20.85
CA ALA A 181 -11.45 7.84 22.19
C ALA A 181 -10.01 7.33 22.36
N ASP A 182 -9.41 6.82 21.28
CA ASP A 182 -8.03 6.33 21.25
C ASP A 182 -7.20 6.98 20.15
N ASP A 183 -7.59 8.17 19.69
CA ASP A 183 -6.98 8.84 18.53
C ASP A 183 -7.03 7.97 17.25
N ALA A 184 -8.09 7.18 17.09
CA ALA A 184 -8.33 6.24 16.00
C ALA A 184 -7.24 5.15 15.83
N ARG A 185 -6.43 4.88 16.84
CA ARG A 185 -5.33 3.90 16.78
C ARG A 185 -5.83 2.48 16.54
N GLY A 186 -6.87 2.05 17.27
CA GLY A 186 -7.44 0.70 17.15
C GLY A 186 -8.03 0.46 15.77
N PHE A 187 -8.74 1.44 15.20
CA PHE A 187 -9.31 1.37 13.88
C PHE A 187 -8.23 1.35 12.80
N LEU A 188 -7.32 2.34 12.81
CA LEU A 188 -6.29 2.49 11.78
C LEU A 188 -5.21 1.40 11.85
N ALA A 189 -5.06 0.70 12.98
CA ALA A 189 -4.18 -0.46 13.03
C ALA A 189 -4.56 -1.57 12.03
N GLN A 190 -5.83 -1.63 11.59
CA GLN A 190 -6.36 -2.70 10.75
C GLN A 190 -7.17 -2.22 9.53
N ASN A 191 -7.37 -0.91 9.39
CA ASN A 191 -8.16 -0.31 8.32
C ASN A 191 -7.42 0.87 7.69
N THR A 192 -7.79 1.22 6.46
CA THR A 192 -7.31 2.43 5.79
C THR A 192 -8.41 3.48 5.73
N ALA A 193 -8.04 4.76 5.83
CA ALA A 193 -8.95 5.90 5.79
C ALA A 193 -8.37 7.04 4.95
N GLY A 194 -7.77 6.72 3.82
CA GLY A 194 -7.08 7.68 2.95
C GLY A 194 -7.85 8.02 1.68
N SER A 195 -7.17 8.78 0.83
CA SER A 195 -7.64 9.25 -0.49
C SER A 195 -6.82 8.68 -1.65
N GLY A 196 -5.94 7.71 -1.37
CA GLY A 196 -5.05 7.12 -2.37
C GLY A 196 -5.75 6.33 -3.47
N PRO A 197 -5.02 5.89 -4.51
CA PRO A 197 -5.56 5.15 -5.65
C PRO A 197 -6.16 3.78 -5.29
N PHE A 198 -5.79 3.20 -4.17
CA PHE A 198 -6.34 1.94 -3.66
C PHE A 198 -6.88 2.12 -2.25
N MET A 199 -7.79 1.21 -1.84
CA MET A 199 -8.28 1.10 -0.48
C MET A 199 -8.28 -0.35 -0.03
N LEU A 200 -8.14 -0.59 1.27
CA LEU A 200 -8.22 -1.92 1.84
C LEU A 200 -9.65 -2.46 1.71
N LYS A 201 -9.79 -3.64 1.09
CA LYS A 201 -11.05 -4.38 1.04
C LYS A 201 -11.18 -5.39 2.15
N SER A 202 -10.10 -6.13 2.43
CA SER A 202 -10.09 -7.15 3.49
C SER A 202 -8.67 -7.49 3.90
N TRP A 203 -8.52 -7.91 5.15
CA TRP A 203 -7.29 -8.43 5.70
C TRP A 203 -7.57 -9.71 6.52
N GLN A 204 -7.06 -10.81 6.04
CA GLN A 204 -7.04 -12.11 6.74
C GLN A 204 -5.62 -12.33 7.25
N LYS A 205 -5.40 -12.05 8.54
CA LYS A 205 -4.07 -12.12 9.17
C LYS A 205 -3.41 -13.49 8.96
N GLY A 206 -2.13 -13.48 8.61
CA GLY A 206 -1.34 -14.67 8.29
C GLY A 206 -1.63 -15.27 6.91
N GLN A 207 -2.55 -14.70 6.13
CA GLN A 207 -2.97 -15.25 4.84
C GLN A 207 -2.82 -14.22 3.71
N GLN A 208 -3.67 -13.19 3.71
CA GLN A 208 -3.67 -12.18 2.64
C GLN A 208 -4.36 -10.87 3.02
N LEU A 209 -3.90 -9.81 2.38
CA LEU A 209 -4.62 -8.54 2.27
C LEU A 209 -5.11 -8.37 0.83
N VAL A 210 -6.24 -7.71 0.67
CA VAL A 210 -6.81 -7.38 -0.65
C VAL A 210 -7.06 -5.89 -0.72
N LEU A 211 -6.44 -5.24 -1.69
CA LEU A 211 -6.71 -3.86 -2.05
C LEU A 211 -7.54 -3.79 -3.33
N VAL A 212 -8.43 -2.82 -3.42
CA VAL A 212 -9.22 -2.51 -4.60
C VAL A 212 -9.08 -1.05 -4.96
N PRO A 213 -9.28 -0.67 -6.25
CA PRO A 213 -9.25 0.74 -6.65
C PRO A 213 -10.23 1.58 -5.84
N ASN A 214 -9.76 2.76 -5.42
CA ASN A 214 -10.61 3.78 -4.83
C ASN A 214 -11.47 4.41 -5.97
N PRO A 215 -12.82 4.30 -5.92
CA PRO A 215 -13.68 4.82 -6.98
C PRO A 215 -13.66 6.35 -7.06
N HIS A 216 -13.26 7.02 -5.99
CA HIS A 216 -13.22 8.48 -5.87
C HIS A 216 -11.85 9.10 -6.12
N TYR A 217 -10.82 8.27 -6.40
CA TYR A 217 -9.48 8.77 -6.73
C TYR A 217 -9.50 9.58 -8.03
N PRO A 218 -9.08 10.87 -8.00
CA PRO A 218 -9.21 11.77 -9.16
C PRO A 218 -8.10 11.59 -10.20
N GLY A 219 -7.03 10.88 -9.86
CA GLY A 219 -5.89 10.63 -10.75
C GLY A 219 -6.16 9.53 -11.77
N ASN A 220 -5.11 9.08 -12.45
CA ASN A 220 -5.20 7.97 -13.38
C ASN A 220 -5.72 6.71 -12.67
N LYS A 221 -6.73 6.09 -13.28
CA LYS A 221 -7.27 4.84 -12.72
C LYS A 221 -6.20 3.75 -12.73
N PRO A 222 -6.02 3.02 -11.62
CA PRO A 222 -5.11 1.90 -11.59
C PRO A 222 -5.43 0.86 -12.66
N ASN A 223 -4.39 0.29 -13.28
CA ASN A 223 -4.55 -0.78 -14.28
C ASN A 223 -5.08 -2.09 -13.67
N PHE A 224 -4.82 -2.30 -12.37
CA PHE A 224 -5.26 -3.50 -11.66
C PHE A 224 -6.59 -3.25 -10.95
N LYS A 225 -7.55 -4.17 -11.13
CA LYS A 225 -8.82 -4.18 -10.38
C LYS A 225 -8.68 -4.75 -8.98
N ARG A 226 -7.55 -5.40 -8.70
CA ARG A 226 -7.25 -6.00 -7.39
C ARG A 226 -5.74 -6.11 -7.20
N VAL A 227 -5.28 -5.78 -6.00
CA VAL A 227 -3.95 -6.13 -5.52
C VAL A 227 -4.12 -7.10 -4.36
N SER A 228 -3.53 -8.29 -4.47
CA SER A 228 -3.54 -9.32 -3.42
C SER A 228 -2.14 -9.42 -2.84
N VAL A 229 -1.99 -9.12 -1.55
CA VAL A 229 -0.74 -9.30 -0.81
C VAL A 229 -0.84 -10.61 -0.05
N LYS A 230 -0.19 -11.66 -0.53
CA LYS A 230 -0.15 -12.99 0.09
C LYS A 230 0.98 -13.06 1.12
N ILE A 231 0.68 -13.62 2.29
CA ILE A 231 1.68 -13.85 3.33
C ILE A 231 2.28 -15.25 3.13
N ILE A 232 3.56 -15.28 2.76
CA ILE A 232 4.31 -16.50 2.45
C ILE A 232 5.64 -16.41 3.19
N GLY A 233 5.71 -16.93 4.43
CA GLY A 233 6.86 -16.79 5.34
C GLY A 233 8.17 -17.35 4.76
N GLU A 234 8.10 -18.50 4.10
CA GLU A 234 9.25 -19.18 3.54
C GLU A 234 9.77 -18.55 2.24
N SER A 235 11.04 -18.14 2.21
CA SER A 235 11.60 -17.45 1.03
C SER A 235 11.75 -18.38 -0.18
N ALA A 236 12.03 -19.65 0.03
CA ALA A 236 12.07 -20.65 -1.05
C ALA A 236 10.71 -20.84 -1.70
N SER A 237 9.63 -20.84 -0.91
CA SER A 237 8.25 -20.91 -1.41
C SER A 237 7.88 -19.65 -2.20
N ARG A 238 8.27 -18.45 -1.73
CA ARG A 238 8.05 -17.20 -2.50
C ARG A 238 8.74 -17.24 -3.85
N ARG A 239 10.01 -17.68 -3.90
CA ARG A 239 10.76 -17.82 -5.16
C ARG A 239 10.12 -18.82 -6.11
N LEU A 240 9.70 -19.97 -5.59
CA LEU A 240 9.03 -21.00 -6.40
C LEU A 240 7.71 -20.49 -6.98
N GLN A 241 6.88 -19.81 -6.16
CA GLN A 241 5.62 -19.22 -6.63
C GLN A 241 5.86 -18.11 -7.67
N LEU A 242 6.90 -17.28 -7.49
CA LEU A 242 7.29 -16.26 -8.47
C LEU A 242 7.70 -16.92 -9.81
N SER A 243 8.54 -17.97 -9.77
CA SER A 243 9.00 -18.66 -10.98
C SER A 243 7.88 -19.41 -11.73
N ARG A 244 6.79 -19.76 -11.03
CA ARG A 244 5.60 -20.39 -11.61
C ARG A 244 4.54 -19.41 -12.08
N GLY A 245 4.69 -18.11 -11.75
CA GLY A 245 3.68 -17.11 -12.06
C GLY A 245 2.46 -17.14 -11.12
N ASP A 246 2.57 -17.78 -9.93
CA ASP A 246 1.52 -17.79 -8.90
C ASP A 246 1.48 -16.46 -8.11
N ILE A 247 2.58 -15.71 -8.15
CA ILE A 247 2.73 -14.34 -7.68
C ILE A 247 3.53 -13.53 -8.71
N ASP A 248 3.26 -12.23 -8.84
CA ASP A 248 3.90 -11.34 -9.80
C ASP A 248 5.13 -10.63 -9.22
N ASN A 249 5.18 -10.48 -7.90
CA ASN A 249 6.26 -9.81 -7.20
C ASN A 249 6.54 -10.49 -5.85
N ALA A 250 7.83 -10.60 -5.52
CA ALA A 250 8.29 -10.99 -4.19
C ALA A 250 9.58 -10.24 -3.87
N ARG A 251 9.66 -9.63 -2.68
CA ARG A 251 10.93 -9.06 -2.23
C ARG A 251 11.87 -10.21 -1.83
N PRO A 252 13.10 -10.28 -2.38
CA PRO A 252 14.10 -11.23 -1.89
C PRO A 252 14.49 -10.84 -0.46
N ASP A 253 14.73 -11.83 0.38
CA ASP A 253 15.34 -11.60 1.67
C ASP A 253 16.74 -10.99 1.42
N SER A 254 17.17 -10.08 2.29
CA SER A 254 18.42 -9.32 2.16
C SER A 254 19.59 -10.20 1.71
N GLY A 255 20.07 -10.00 0.49
CA GLY A 255 21.27 -10.65 -0.01
C GLY A 255 21.34 -10.98 -1.50
N ARG A 256 20.25 -11.03 -2.25
CA ARG A 256 20.28 -11.24 -3.71
C ARG A 256 19.19 -10.42 -4.41
N HIS A 257 19.61 -9.47 -5.24
CA HIS A 257 18.73 -8.77 -6.15
C HIS A 257 18.33 -9.71 -7.30
N VAL A 258 17.07 -10.12 -7.33
CA VAL A 258 16.45 -10.66 -8.54
C VAL A 258 15.74 -9.49 -9.21
N GLY A 259 16.31 -8.99 -10.30
CA GLY A 259 15.68 -7.94 -11.10
C GLY A 259 14.40 -8.48 -11.74
N ILE A 260 13.29 -7.81 -11.54
CA ILE A 260 12.04 -8.09 -12.26
C ILE A 260 11.96 -7.09 -13.40
N ARG A 261 11.91 -7.60 -14.64
CA ARG A 261 11.52 -6.78 -15.79
C ARG A 261 10.01 -6.79 -15.93
N CYS A 262 9.42 -5.61 -16.11
CA CYS A 262 7.98 -5.44 -16.34
C CYS A 262 7.51 -5.91 -17.74
N ASP A 263 8.38 -6.48 -18.55
CA ASP A 263 8.14 -6.95 -19.92
C ASP A 263 7.86 -8.47 -20.03
N GLY A 264 7.66 -9.14 -18.92
CA GLY A 264 7.22 -10.55 -18.88
C GLY A 264 8.32 -11.59 -19.14
N ASN A 265 9.57 -11.18 -19.30
CA ASN A 265 10.70 -12.10 -19.44
C ASN A 265 11.53 -12.14 -18.14
N ALA A 266 11.52 -13.27 -17.45
CA ALA A 266 12.37 -13.52 -16.30
C ALA A 266 13.85 -13.52 -16.75
N ILE A 267 14.70 -12.74 -16.07
CA ILE A 267 16.15 -12.84 -16.22
C ILE A 267 16.57 -14.14 -15.55
N GLN A 268 17.11 -15.07 -16.33
CA GLN A 268 17.80 -16.24 -15.79
C GLN A 268 19.10 -15.80 -15.09
N PRO A 269 19.56 -16.55 -14.07
CA PRO A 269 20.70 -16.19 -13.22
C PRO A 269 22.02 -16.13 -13.98
#